data_afe1206dc7f64ab97ea689d79d1e3492
#
_entry.id   afe1206dc7f64ab97ea689d79d1e3492
#
_cell.length_a   1.000
_cell.length_b   1.000
_cell.length_c   1.000
_cell.angle_alpha   90.00
_cell.angle_beta   90.00
_cell.angle_gamma   90.00
#
_symmetry.space_group_name_H-M   'P 1'
#
loop_
_entity.id
_entity.type
_entity.pdbx_description
1 polymer ?
#
loop_
_entity_poly.entity_id
_entity_poly.type
_entity_poly.pdbx_seq_one_letter_code
_entity_poly.pdbx_strand_id
1 'polypeptide(L)'
;MAHHHDHDHDDHAPIEEGKAPTEFDLLEQAIRELLIEKNIFSADDLRRQVDKTDSVSPADGAKVVARAWVDPAFKAQLLADPKTAIEALGYDVGPAPNLVVLENTDTLHHVVVCTLCSCYPRVLLGPPPDWYKSKEYRGRVVIDPRGVLDEFGTQLDDSVEIKVVEEEPVKTIHAGAAKLLSS
;
A
#
# COMPACT_ATOMS: atom_id res chain seq x y z
N MET A 1 -15.47 -37.29 -29.02
CA MET A 1 -16.34 -36.56 -28.07
C MET A 1 -15.55 -35.37 -27.57
N ALA A 2 -15.86 -34.20 -28.11
CA ALA A 2 -15.19 -32.96 -27.76
C ALA A 2 -16.04 -32.28 -26.67
N HIS A 3 -15.46 -32.06 -25.50
CA HIS A 3 -16.07 -31.27 -24.44
C HIS A 3 -15.84 -29.78 -24.74
N HIS A 4 -16.90 -29.10 -25.14
CA HIS A 4 -16.96 -27.64 -25.12
C HIS A 4 -17.00 -27.20 -23.65
N HIS A 5 -15.99 -26.46 -23.21
CA HIS A 5 -16.10 -25.62 -22.03
C HIS A 5 -16.69 -24.27 -22.46
N ASP A 6 -17.97 -24.09 -22.16
CA ASP A 6 -18.59 -22.78 -22.15
C ASP A 6 -17.97 -21.97 -21.01
N HIS A 7 -17.17 -20.97 -21.36
CA HIS A 7 -16.81 -19.90 -20.45
C HIS A 7 -17.96 -18.89 -20.48
N ASP A 8 -18.90 -19.03 -19.55
CA ASP A 8 -19.82 -17.96 -19.21
C ASP A 8 -18.99 -16.81 -18.61
N HIS A 9 -18.62 -15.86 -19.45
CA HIS A 9 -18.15 -14.55 -18.99
C HIS A 9 -19.39 -13.77 -18.55
N ASP A 10 -19.63 -13.74 -17.26
CA ASP A 10 -20.62 -12.86 -16.64
C ASP A 10 -20.06 -11.43 -16.66
N ASP A 11 -20.06 -10.83 -17.87
CA ASP A 11 -19.48 -9.51 -18.17
C ASP A 11 -20.37 -8.33 -17.71
N HIS A 12 -21.40 -8.60 -16.92
CA HIS A 12 -22.33 -7.56 -16.45
C HIS A 12 -22.43 -7.57 -14.94
N ALA A 13 -21.37 -7.09 -14.25
CA ALA A 13 -21.57 -6.61 -12.90
C ALA A 13 -22.70 -5.58 -12.92
N PRO A 14 -23.76 -5.70 -12.08
CA PRO A 14 -24.85 -4.74 -12.07
C PRO A 14 -24.25 -3.34 -11.86
N ILE A 15 -24.67 -2.39 -12.70
CA ILE A 15 -24.36 -0.97 -12.51
C ILE A 15 -24.95 -0.62 -11.15
N GLU A 16 -24.10 -0.44 -10.14
CA GLU A 16 -24.57 0.05 -8.83
C GLU A 16 -25.19 1.42 -9.08
N GLU A 17 -26.50 1.53 -8.89
CA GLU A 17 -27.15 2.84 -8.82
C GLU A 17 -26.43 3.63 -7.72
N GLY A 18 -25.89 4.79 -8.11
CA GLY A 18 -25.10 5.62 -7.21
C GLY A 18 -25.86 5.85 -5.91
N LYS A 19 -25.29 5.48 -4.78
CA LYS A 19 -25.86 5.79 -3.48
C LYS A 19 -26.12 7.29 -3.39
N ALA A 20 -27.30 7.66 -2.86
CA ALA A 20 -27.57 9.07 -2.59
C ALA A 20 -26.44 9.67 -1.78
N PRO A 21 -25.98 10.90 -2.09
CA PRO A 21 -24.89 11.55 -1.39
C PRO A 21 -25.20 11.63 0.11
N THR A 22 -24.23 11.27 0.93
CA THR A 22 -24.32 11.40 2.39
C THR A 22 -24.19 12.86 2.79
N GLU A 23 -24.50 13.17 4.06
CA GLU A 23 -24.26 14.51 4.61
C GLU A 23 -22.78 14.93 4.49
N PHE A 24 -21.85 13.97 4.63
CA PHE A 24 -20.42 14.23 4.49
C PHE A 24 -20.01 14.52 3.04
N ASP A 25 -20.61 13.86 2.06
CA ASP A 25 -20.37 14.14 0.64
C ASP A 25 -20.83 15.55 0.27
N LEU A 26 -22.00 15.97 0.78
CA LEU A 26 -22.52 17.32 0.57
C LEU A 26 -21.65 18.38 1.27
N LEU A 27 -21.15 18.08 2.47
CA LEU A 27 -20.24 18.98 3.20
C LEU A 27 -18.90 19.11 2.48
N GLU A 28 -18.33 18.00 1.99
CA GLU A 28 -17.10 18.01 1.17
C GLU A 28 -17.28 18.90 -0.04
N GLN A 29 -18.37 18.70 -0.79
CA GLN A 29 -18.68 19.48 -1.97
C GLN A 29 -18.77 20.96 -1.65
N ALA A 30 -19.50 21.35 -0.60
CA ALA A 30 -19.67 22.75 -0.21
C ALA A 30 -18.34 23.39 0.19
N ILE A 31 -17.49 22.70 0.94
CA ILE A 31 -16.16 23.18 1.33
C ILE A 31 -15.27 23.36 0.10
N ARG A 32 -15.26 22.38 -0.81
CA ARG A 32 -14.49 22.42 -2.06
C ARG A 32 -14.89 23.61 -2.93
N GLU A 33 -16.19 23.82 -3.17
CA GLU A 33 -16.72 24.95 -3.94
C GLU A 33 -16.34 26.28 -3.30
N LEU A 34 -16.47 26.42 -1.97
CA LEU A 34 -16.08 27.61 -1.24
C LEU A 34 -14.58 27.94 -1.36
N LEU A 35 -13.72 26.91 -1.31
CA LEU A 35 -12.27 27.10 -1.43
C LEU A 35 -11.88 27.53 -2.85
N ILE A 36 -12.56 27.03 -3.88
CA ILE A 36 -12.38 27.45 -5.26
C ILE A 36 -12.88 28.90 -5.43
N GLU A 37 -14.05 29.24 -4.92
CA GLU A 37 -14.60 30.61 -4.96
C GLU A 37 -13.66 31.63 -4.29
N LYS A 38 -13.05 31.22 -3.18
CA LYS A 38 -12.07 32.06 -2.45
C LYS A 38 -10.67 32.06 -3.10
N ASN A 39 -10.48 31.40 -4.26
CA ASN A 39 -9.21 31.28 -4.96
C ASN A 39 -8.06 30.72 -4.10
N ILE A 40 -8.36 29.82 -3.17
CA ILE A 40 -7.34 29.10 -2.40
C ILE A 40 -6.63 28.08 -3.32
N PHE A 41 -7.38 27.40 -4.18
CA PHE A 41 -6.89 26.60 -5.29
C PHE A 41 -7.92 26.58 -6.44
N SER A 42 -7.52 26.21 -7.64
CA SER A 42 -8.43 26.09 -8.78
C SER A 42 -8.99 24.67 -8.90
N ALA A 43 -10.09 24.51 -9.65
CA ALA A 43 -10.63 23.19 -9.99
C ALA A 43 -9.62 22.33 -10.74
N ASP A 44 -8.74 22.94 -11.54
CA ASP A 44 -7.69 22.23 -12.26
C ASP A 44 -6.54 21.78 -11.34
N ASP A 45 -6.22 22.54 -10.29
CA ASP A 45 -5.26 22.13 -9.27
C ASP A 45 -5.76 20.88 -8.55
N LEU A 46 -7.03 20.89 -8.16
CA LEU A 46 -7.66 19.75 -7.51
C LEU A 46 -7.66 18.52 -8.42
N ARG A 47 -8.07 18.67 -9.69
CA ARG A 47 -8.09 17.56 -10.65
C ARG A 47 -6.70 16.96 -10.82
N ARG A 48 -5.68 17.79 -11.02
CA ARG A 48 -4.28 17.31 -11.12
C ARG A 48 -3.84 16.54 -9.88
N GLN A 49 -4.26 16.98 -8.70
CA GLN A 49 -3.91 16.29 -7.45
C GLN A 49 -4.64 14.96 -7.30
N VAL A 50 -5.90 14.88 -7.70
CA VAL A 50 -6.68 13.62 -7.76
C VAL A 50 -6.02 12.67 -8.75
N ASP A 51 -5.79 13.09 -10.00
CA ASP A 51 -5.15 12.28 -11.03
C ASP A 51 -3.78 11.76 -10.58
N LYS A 52 -2.97 12.61 -9.92
CA LYS A 52 -1.69 12.21 -9.34
C LYS A 52 -1.88 11.12 -8.26
N THR A 53 -2.87 11.26 -7.41
CA THR A 53 -3.13 10.28 -6.34
C THR A 53 -3.62 8.95 -6.91
N ASP A 54 -4.50 8.99 -7.89
CA ASP A 54 -5.08 7.80 -8.54
C ASP A 54 -4.08 7.08 -9.44
N SER A 55 -3.04 7.77 -9.92
CA SER A 55 -1.97 7.16 -10.72
C SER A 55 -1.01 6.30 -9.91
N VAL A 56 -0.97 6.45 -8.58
CA VAL A 56 -0.08 5.67 -7.71
C VAL A 56 -0.73 4.34 -7.35
N SER A 57 0.00 3.26 -7.52
CA SER A 57 -0.50 1.92 -7.26
C SER A 57 0.54 1.04 -6.56
N PRO A 58 0.13 -0.08 -5.93
CA PRO A 58 1.06 -1.04 -5.35
C PRO A 58 2.09 -1.61 -6.34
N ALA A 59 1.80 -1.52 -7.65
CA ALA A 59 2.73 -1.95 -8.70
C ALA A 59 4.03 -1.14 -8.71
N ASP A 60 4.00 0.12 -8.27
CA ASP A 60 5.21 0.95 -8.20
C ASP A 60 6.14 0.49 -7.08
N GLY A 61 5.58 0.15 -5.91
CA GLY A 61 6.34 -0.50 -4.84
C GLY A 61 6.89 -1.87 -5.27
N ALA A 62 6.09 -2.66 -5.99
CA ALA A 62 6.53 -3.95 -6.52
C ALA A 62 7.73 -3.82 -7.48
N LYS A 63 7.77 -2.80 -8.33
CA LYS A 63 8.92 -2.51 -9.23
C LYS A 63 10.18 -2.19 -8.44
N VAL A 64 10.07 -1.39 -7.36
CA VAL A 64 11.20 -1.07 -6.47
C VAL A 64 11.75 -2.35 -5.83
N VAL A 65 10.87 -3.19 -5.30
CA VAL A 65 11.23 -4.47 -4.69
C VAL A 65 11.87 -5.42 -5.71
N ALA A 66 11.26 -5.57 -6.88
CA ALA A 66 11.80 -6.41 -7.96
C ALA A 66 13.20 -5.96 -8.40
N ARG A 67 13.44 -4.65 -8.47
CA ARG A 67 14.78 -4.11 -8.75
C ARG A 67 15.78 -4.50 -7.66
N ALA A 68 15.40 -4.40 -6.39
CA ALA A 68 16.26 -4.78 -5.28
C ALA A 68 16.62 -6.28 -5.26
N TRP A 69 15.77 -7.14 -5.80
CA TRP A 69 16.05 -8.57 -5.89
C TRP A 69 17.11 -8.93 -6.92
N VAL A 70 17.19 -8.19 -8.02
CA VAL A 70 18.10 -8.48 -9.11
C VAL A 70 19.36 -7.61 -9.11
N ASP A 71 19.40 -6.58 -8.30
CA ASP A 71 20.52 -5.62 -8.21
C ASP A 71 20.94 -5.43 -6.74
N PRO A 72 21.99 -6.16 -6.28
CA PRO A 72 22.47 -6.04 -4.90
C PRO A 72 23.00 -4.65 -4.53
N ALA A 73 23.52 -3.90 -5.50
CA ALA A 73 24.01 -2.53 -5.25
C ALA A 73 22.83 -1.59 -5.00
N PHE A 74 21.78 -1.69 -5.82
CA PHE A 74 20.54 -0.96 -5.60
C PHE A 74 19.88 -1.34 -4.27
N LYS A 75 19.85 -2.64 -3.93
CA LYS A 75 19.32 -3.12 -2.64
C LYS A 75 20.06 -2.49 -1.46
N ALA A 76 21.38 -2.46 -1.50
CA ALA A 76 22.19 -1.85 -0.44
C ALA A 76 21.88 -0.35 -0.29
N GLN A 77 21.74 0.36 -1.41
CA GLN A 77 21.34 1.77 -1.41
C GLN A 77 19.91 1.97 -0.87
N LEU A 78 18.96 1.12 -1.30
CA LEU A 78 17.57 1.16 -0.85
C LEU A 78 17.43 0.97 0.65
N LEU A 79 18.23 0.10 1.24
CA LEU A 79 18.25 -0.14 2.70
C LEU A 79 18.92 1.00 3.46
N ALA A 80 19.93 1.67 2.88
CA ALA A 80 20.66 2.75 3.51
C ALA A 80 19.98 4.12 3.38
N ASP A 81 19.47 4.44 2.19
CA ASP A 81 18.79 5.70 1.86
C ASP A 81 17.64 5.43 0.89
N PRO A 82 16.49 4.97 1.41
CA PRO A 82 15.33 4.60 0.61
C PRO A 82 14.83 5.71 -0.29
N LYS A 83 14.82 6.95 0.23
CA LYS A 83 14.32 8.10 -0.52
C LYS A 83 15.13 8.33 -1.80
N THR A 84 16.43 8.48 -1.66
CA THR A 84 17.31 8.70 -2.81
C THR A 84 17.26 7.54 -3.80
N ALA A 85 17.22 6.30 -3.31
CA ALA A 85 17.15 5.12 -4.17
C ALA A 85 15.85 5.06 -4.99
N ILE A 86 14.72 5.40 -4.38
CA ILE A 86 13.40 5.38 -5.03
C ILE A 86 13.25 6.54 -6.00
N GLU A 87 13.72 7.73 -5.63
CA GLU A 87 13.73 8.91 -6.50
C GLU A 87 14.62 8.69 -7.74
N ALA A 88 15.71 7.94 -7.62
CA ALA A 88 16.56 7.56 -8.75
C ALA A 88 15.84 6.65 -9.77
N LEU A 89 14.76 5.97 -9.39
CA LEU A 89 13.88 5.23 -10.29
C LEU A 89 12.77 6.10 -10.92
N GLY A 90 12.74 7.39 -10.60
CA GLY A 90 11.76 8.34 -11.13
C GLY A 90 10.47 8.47 -10.30
N TYR A 91 10.40 7.90 -9.10
CA TYR A 91 9.25 8.04 -8.22
C TYR A 91 9.41 9.22 -7.27
N ASP A 92 8.45 10.13 -7.25
CA ASP A 92 8.40 11.24 -6.31
C ASP A 92 7.77 10.77 -4.98
N VAL A 93 8.60 10.56 -3.97
CA VAL A 93 8.13 10.19 -2.62
C VAL A 93 7.78 11.41 -1.76
N GLY A 94 7.89 12.61 -2.31
CA GLY A 94 7.50 13.86 -1.67
C GLY A 94 8.31 14.19 -0.42
N PRO A 95 7.80 15.08 0.44
CA PRO A 95 8.45 15.51 1.67
C PRO A 95 8.33 14.48 2.81
N ALA A 96 8.19 13.18 2.49
CA ALA A 96 8.09 12.15 3.51
C ALA A 96 9.37 12.13 4.38
N PRO A 97 9.28 12.44 5.67
CA PRO A 97 10.48 12.72 6.46
C PRO A 97 11.34 11.48 6.70
N ASN A 98 10.76 10.31 6.84
CA ASN A 98 11.49 9.10 7.19
C ASN A 98 10.86 7.87 6.50
N LEU A 99 11.35 7.55 5.31
CA LEU A 99 11.03 6.29 4.65
C LEU A 99 12.04 5.24 5.12
N VAL A 100 11.55 4.11 5.66
CA VAL A 100 12.39 2.99 6.07
C VAL A 100 12.02 1.77 5.25
N VAL A 101 13.03 1.04 4.80
CA VAL A 101 12.87 -0.25 4.14
C VAL A 101 13.36 -1.34 5.08
N LEU A 102 12.51 -2.34 5.31
CA LEU A 102 12.84 -3.51 6.12
C LEU A 102 13.02 -4.71 5.20
N GLU A 103 14.02 -5.51 5.50
CA GLU A 103 14.28 -6.75 4.78
C GLU A 103 13.85 -7.95 5.61
N ASN A 104 13.03 -8.84 5.01
CA ASN A 104 12.79 -10.16 5.56
C ASN A 104 13.93 -11.09 5.17
N THR A 105 14.37 -11.92 6.11
CA THR A 105 15.43 -12.91 5.92
C THR A 105 14.88 -14.32 6.11
N ASP A 106 15.73 -15.34 5.96
CA ASP A 106 15.32 -16.74 6.22
C ASP A 106 14.96 -17.00 7.69
N THR A 107 15.38 -16.12 8.60
CA THR A 107 15.16 -16.26 10.06
C THR A 107 14.31 -15.16 10.68
N LEU A 108 14.01 -14.10 9.94
CA LEU A 108 13.25 -12.94 10.45
C LEU A 108 12.24 -12.45 9.44
N HIS A 109 10.98 -12.34 9.86
CA HIS A 109 9.89 -11.78 9.09
C HIS A 109 9.29 -10.56 9.80
N HIS A 110 9.21 -9.45 9.10
CA HIS A 110 8.59 -8.23 9.62
C HIS A 110 7.13 -8.15 9.23
N VAL A 111 6.29 -7.79 10.18
CA VAL A 111 4.87 -7.48 9.94
C VAL A 111 4.62 -6.04 10.38
N VAL A 112 4.07 -5.25 9.47
CA VAL A 112 3.84 -3.83 9.74
C VAL A 112 2.43 -3.60 10.25
N VAL A 113 2.33 -2.82 11.33
CA VAL A 113 1.06 -2.34 11.85
C VAL A 113 1.11 -0.83 12.03
N CYS A 114 0.05 -0.14 11.64
CA CYS A 114 -0.05 1.31 11.85
C CYS A 114 -1.17 1.63 12.84
N THR A 115 -0.81 2.21 13.97
CA THR A 115 -1.79 2.64 14.98
C THR A 115 -2.43 3.99 14.63
N LEU A 116 -1.74 4.86 13.89
CA LEU A 116 -2.17 6.23 13.59
C LEU A 116 -2.68 6.44 12.16
N CYS A 117 -2.67 5.43 11.29
CA CYS A 117 -3.11 5.50 9.89
C CYS A 117 -2.38 6.54 8.99
N SER A 118 -1.30 7.16 9.46
CA SER A 118 -0.54 8.19 8.72
C SER A 118 0.75 7.69 8.09
N CYS A 119 1.21 6.51 8.47
CA CYS A 119 2.55 6.00 8.19
C CYS A 119 2.64 5.18 6.90
N TYR A 120 1.51 4.72 6.36
CA TYR A 120 1.50 3.94 5.12
C TYR A 120 2.09 4.76 3.95
N PRO A 121 3.04 4.22 3.17
CA PRO A 121 3.73 4.97 2.12
C PRO A 121 2.86 5.15 0.87
N ARG A 122 1.77 5.90 1.00
CA ARG A 122 0.75 6.11 -0.04
C ARG A 122 1.32 6.68 -1.33
N VAL A 123 2.38 7.46 -1.22
CA VAL A 123 3.07 8.08 -2.38
C VAL A 123 3.75 7.06 -3.29
N LEU A 124 3.95 5.82 -2.82
CA LEU A 124 4.55 4.73 -3.58
C LEU A 124 3.62 3.52 -3.74
N LEU A 125 2.74 3.27 -2.77
CA LEU A 125 1.88 2.08 -2.75
C LEU A 125 0.41 2.39 -3.03
N GLY A 126 0.06 3.67 -3.23
CA GLY A 126 -1.34 4.09 -3.34
C GLY A 126 -2.09 3.99 -2.00
N PRO A 127 -3.42 3.96 -2.02
CA PRO A 127 -4.22 3.83 -0.80
C PRO A 127 -4.03 2.45 -0.16
N PRO A 128 -3.94 2.37 1.19
CA PRO A 128 -3.87 1.07 1.86
C PRO A 128 -5.20 0.32 1.68
N PRO A 129 -5.16 -1.03 1.66
CA PRO A 129 -6.37 -1.83 1.65
C PRO A 129 -7.17 -1.63 2.95
N ASP A 130 -8.49 -1.83 2.88
CA ASP A 130 -9.40 -1.55 4.00
C ASP A 130 -9.08 -2.39 5.24
N TRP A 131 -8.71 -3.66 5.04
CA TRP A 131 -8.34 -4.54 6.15
C TRP A 131 -7.15 -4.01 6.96
N TYR A 132 -6.19 -3.32 6.32
CA TYR A 132 -5.00 -2.77 6.99
C TYR A 132 -5.36 -1.72 8.06
N LYS A 133 -6.48 -1.01 7.86
CA LYS A 133 -6.99 0.00 8.81
C LYS A 133 -7.95 -0.57 9.84
N SER A 134 -8.40 -1.82 9.68
CA SER A 134 -9.38 -2.42 10.57
C SER A 134 -8.85 -2.53 12.00
N LYS A 135 -9.74 -2.40 12.99
CA LYS A 135 -9.38 -2.58 14.40
C LYS A 135 -9.01 -4.03 14.68
N GLU A 136 -9.65 -4.96 13.94
CA GLU A 136 -9.43 -6.39 14.03
C GLU A 136 -8.01 -6.75 13.64
N TYR A 137 -7.53 -6.31 12.47
CA TYR A 137 -6.15 -6.53 12.04
C TYR A 137 -5.17 -5.92 13.04
N ARG A 138 -5.33 -4.65 13.37
CA ARG A 138 -4.41 -3.91 14.25
C ARG A 138 -4.32 -4.50 15.66
N GLY A 139 -5.45 -4.96 16.22
CA GLY A 139 -5.48 -5.58 17.53
C GLY A 139 -4.90 -6.99 17.54
N ARG A 140 -5.20 -7.79 16.52
CA ARG A 140 -4.78 -9.19 16.44
C ARG A 140 -3.31 -9.35 16.05
N VAL A 141 -2.82 -8.57 15.10
CA VAL A 141 -1.45 -8.74 14.59
C VAL A 141 -0.38 -8.49 15.66
N VAL A 142 -0.67 -7.67 16.66
CA VAL A 142 0.25 -7.43 17.80
C VAL A 142 0.27 -8.60 18.78
N ILE A 143 -0.84 -9.32 18.91
CA ILE A 143 -1.00 -10.43 19.86
C ILE A 143 -0.60 -11.75 19.22
N ASP A 144 -1.07 -12.01 17.98
CA ASP A 144 -0.86 -13.25 17.25
C ASP A 144 -0.51 -12.96 15.77
N PRO A 145 0.70 -12.44 15.51
CA PRO A 145 1.11 -12.13 14.16
C PRO A 145 1.22 -13.35 13.25
N ARG A 146 1.59 -14.52 13.80
CA ARG A 146 1.69 -15.77 13.03
C ARG A 146 0.33 -16.25 12.56
N GLY A 147 -0.66 -16.30 13.44
CA GLY A 147 -2.02 -16.66 13.07
C GLY A 147 -2.64 -15.72 12.04
N VAL A 148 -2.35 -14.42 12.12
CA VAL A 148 -2.79 -13.45 11.09
C VAL A 148 -2.13 -13.72 9.74
N LEU A 149 -0.83 -14.02 9.72
CA LEU A 149 -0.12 -14.38 8.48
C LEU A 149 -0.66 -15.66 7.86
N ASP A 150 -0.94 -16.68 8.68
CA ASP A 150 -1.54 -17.94 8.22
C ASP A 150 -2.91 -17.72 7.58
N GLU A 151 -3.76 -16.86 8.16
CA GLU A 151 -5.05 -16.47 7.56
C GLU A 151 -4.91 -15.75 6.22
N PHE A 152 -3.80 -15.02 6.04
CA PHE A 152 -3.46 -14.39 4.75
C PHE A 152 -2.75 -15.34 3.77
N GLY A 153 -2.62 -16.63 4.13
CA GLY A 153 -1.98 -17.64 3.32
C GLY A 153 -0.45 -17.62 3.35
N THR A 154 0.15 -16.87 4.30
CA THR A 154 1.60 -16.81 4.49
C THR A 154 2.02 -17.75 5.60
N GLN A 155 2.47 -18.95 5.25
CA GLN A 155 2.97 -19.94 6.19
C GLN A 155 4.48 -19.77 6.37
N LEU A 156 4.92 -19.57 7.60
CA LEU A 156 6.32 -19.45 7.98
C LEU A 156 6.74 -20.64 8.86
N ASP A 157 7.96 -21.13 8.66
CA ASP A 157 8.54 -22.12 9.54
C ASP A 157 8.59 -21.63 10.99
N ASP A 158 8.40 -22.52 11.96
CA ASP A 158 8.37 -22.16 13.39
C ASP A 158 9.68 -21.53 13.88
N SER A 159 10.80 -21.80 13.20
CA SER A 159 12.10 -21.22 13.49
C SER A 159 12.22 -19.75 13.05
N VAL A 160 11.30 -19.25 12.21
CA VAL A 160 11.33 -17.86 11.74
C VAL A 160 10.76 -16.94 12.83
N GLU A 161 11.56 -16.01 13.29
CA GLU A 161 11.12 -14.94 14.19
C GLU A 161 10.17 -14.00 13.44
N ILE A 162 9.04 -13.64 14.06
CA ILE A 162 8.14 -12.62 13.51
C ILE A 162 8.25 -11.37 14.38
N LYS A 163 8.67 -10.27 13.76
CA LYS A 163 8.78 -8.97 14.41
C LYS A 163 7.66 -8.06 13.94
N VAL A 164 6.75 -7.74 14.83
CA VAL A 164 5.73 -6.71 14.56
C VAL A 164 6.41 -5.35 14.70
N VAL A 165 6.34 -4.57 13.63
CA VAL A 165 6.89 -3.22 13.58
C VAL A 165 5.74 -2.25 13.64
N GLU A 166 5.66 -1.55 14.75
CA GLU A 166 4.74 -0.43 14.91
C GLU A 166 5.37 0.80 14.27
N GLU A 167 4.66 1.39 13.33
CA GLU A 167 5.14 2.60 12.68
C GLU A 167 4.96 3.80 13.61
N GLU A 168 5.98 4.17 14.35
CA GLU A 168 6.25 5.57 14.69
C GLU A 168 6.49 6.32 13.38
N PRO A 169 6.41 7.65 13.21
CA PRO A 169 6.17 8.34 11.93
C PRO A 169 7.16 8.06 10.79
N VAL A 170 7.40 6.78 10.55
CA VAL A 170 8.33 6.20 9.58
C VAL A 170 7.52 5.40 8.58
N LYS A 171 7.63 5.73 7.29
CA LYS A 171 6.97 4.95 6.23
C LYS A 171 7.81 3.73 5.88
N THR A 172 7.26 2.55 6.01
CA THR A 172 7.98 1.28 5.83
C THR A 172 7.60 0.57 4.54
N ILE A 173 8.61 0.07 3.81
CA ILE A 173 8.46 -0.77 2.62
C ILE A 173 9.14 -2.11 2.87
N HIS A 174 8.44 -3.22 2.59
CA HIS A 174 9.00 -4.56 2.72
C HIS A 174 9.71 -5.00 1.44
N ALA A 175 11.02 -5.17 1.50
CA ALA A 175 11.83 -5.64 0.36
C ALA A 175 11.90 -7.18 0.22
N GLY A 176 11.22 -7.93 1.09
CA GLY A 176 11.38 -9.38 1.23
C GLY A 176 10.24 -10.27 0.74
N ALA A 177 9.25 -9.77 0.02
CA ALA A 177 8.05 -10.56 -0.38
C ALA A 177 8.28 -11.61 -1.49
N ALA A 178 9.53 -11.95 -1.83
CA ALA A 178 9.86 -12.83 -2.96
C ALA A 178 9.37 -14.29 -2.83
N LYS A 179 9.04 -14.75 -1.64
CA LYS A 179 8.61 -16.15 -1.43
C LYS A 179 7.11 -16.41 -1.69
N LEU A 180 6.31 -15.37 -1.85
CA LEU A 180 4.85 -15.50 -2.01
C LEU A 180 4.37 -15.78 -3.44
N LEU A 181 5.25 -15.74 -4.44
CA LEU A 181 4.89 -15.93 -5.86
C LEU A 181 5.49 -17.20 -6.49
N SER A 182 6.10 -18.09 -5.71
CA SER A 182 6.74 -19.33 -6.22
C SER A 182 6.07 -20.63 -5.73
N SER A 183 4.78 -20.59 -5.42
CA SER A 183 3.99 -21.81 -5.17
C SER A 183 2.82 -21.90 -6.13
#